data_5f7d8d921dd6b8dec4101db6351b02c2
#
_entry.id   5f7d8d921dd6b8dec4101db6351b02c2
#
_cell.length_a   1.000
_cell.length_b   1.000
_cell.length_c   1.000
_cell.angle_alpha   90.00
_cell.angle_beta   90.00
_cell.angle_gamma   90.00
#
_symmetry.space_group_name_H-M   'P 1'
#
loop_
_entity.id
_entity.type
_entity.pdbx_description
1 polymer ?
#
loop_
_entity_poly.entity_id
_entity_poly.type
_entity_poly.pdbx_seq_one_letter_code
_entity_poly.pdbx_strand_id
1 'polypeptide(L)'
;MKRIFLFSILLMTLGVEAAKRPNILFAFADDWGWPHAGVYGDPVVKTPTFDRLAKEGALFHNAYVSSPSCTPSRGALLTGQYHWRLEGAGNLWSVFPDKFATYPELLAKAGYVTGVSSKGWGPGRPETGGRQLVGPRFKGFNAFLKRRPKDKPFCYWLGTSDPHRGYVKGSGKKSGMDLSRIKLFAHFPDSLEVRGDVADYYLEVQRFDRLVGTA
;
A
#
# COMPACT_ATOMS: atom_id res chain seq x y z
N MET A 1 -41.16 10.37 -63.43
CA MET A 1 -41.39 9.57 -62.22
C MET A 1 -40.02 9.42 -61.51
N LYS A 2 -39.78 10.21 -60.44
CA LYS A 2 -38.53 10.17 -59.65
C LYS A 2 -38.75 9.20 -58.48
N ARG A 3 -38.00 8.11 -58.43
CA ARG A 3 -37.99 7.16 -57.31
C ARG A 3 -37.05 7.68 -56.22
N ILE A 4 -37.59 8.06 -55.07
CA ILE A 4 -36.87 8.43 -53.87
C ILE A 4 -36.51 7.12 -53.15
N PHE A 5 -35.23 6.79 -53.07
CA PHE A 5 -34.72 5.66 -52.23
C PHE A 5 -34.52 6.23 -50.81
N LEU A 6 -35.43 5.84 -49.88
CA LEU A 6 -35.20 6.06 -48.46
C LEU A 6 -34.18 5.03 -47.97
N PHE A 7 -32.97 5.50 -47.61
CA PHE A 7 -31.96 4.71 -46.91
C PHE A 7 -32.23 4.80 -45.39
N SER A 8 -32.85 3.77 -44.83
CA SER A 8 -33.00 3.65 -43.37
C SER A 8 -31.64 3.24 -42.76
N ILE A 9 -30.96 4.22 -42.15
CA ILE A 9 -29.79 3.95 -41.35
C ILE A 9 -30.26 3.35 -40.03
N LEU A 10 -30.11 2.04 -39.87
CA LEU A 10 -30.31 1.34 -38.60
C LEU A 10 -29.10 1.64 -37.71
N LEU A 11 -29.20 2.61 -36.80
CA LEU A 11 -28.23 2.85 -35.75
C LEU A 11 -28.28 1.65 -34.78
N MET A 12 -27.38 0.67 -34.96
CA MET A 12 -27.06 -0.29 -33.92
C MET A 12 -26.32 0.46 -32.80
N THR A 13 -27.03 0.83 -31.78
CA THR A 13 -26.40 1.23 -30.50
C THR A 13 -25.79 -0.03 -29.91
N LEU A 14 -24.52 -0.27 -30.21
CA LEU A 14 -23.69 -1.19 -29.44
C LEU A 14 -23.66 -0.62 -28.03
N GLY A 15 -24.46 -1.20 -27.14
CA GLY A 15 -24.37 -0.91 -25.72
C GLY A 15 -22.98 -1.27 -25.23
N VAL A 16 -22.08 -0.30 -25.18
CA VAL A 16 -20.80 -0.46 -24.49
C VAL A 16 -21.15 -0.60 -23.02
N GLU A 17 -21.22 -1.84 -22.55
CA GLU A 17 -21.35 -2.13 -21.13
C GLU A 17 -20.14 -1.49 -20.44
N ALA A 18 -20.38 -0.44 -19.67
CA ALA A 18 -19.31 0.27 -18.99
C ALA A 18 -18.57 -0.73 -18.08
N ALA A 19 -17.31 -0.97 -18.37
CA ALA A 19 -16.49 -1.91 -17.61
C ALA A 19 -16.64 -1.62 -16.12
N LYS A 20 -16.96 -2.64 -15.32
CA LYS A 20 -17.08 -2.50 -13.87
C LYS A 20 -15.78 -1.95 -13.31
N ARG A 21 -15.86 -0.81 -12.64
CA ARG A 21 -14.70 -0.19 -11.98
C ARG A 21 -14.18 -1.13 -10.90
N PRO A 22 -12.87 -1.47 -10.91
CA PRO A 22 -12.30 -2.44 -9.98
C PRO A 22 -12.31 -1.93 -8.53
N ASN A 23 -12.41 -2.84 -7.59
CA ASN A 23 -12.05 -2.55 -6.20
C ASN A 23 -10.53 -2.46 -6.07
N ILE A 24 -10.06 -1.56 -5.21
CA ILE A 24 -8.64 -1.32 -4.98
C ILE A 24 -8.36 -1.57 -3.50
N LEU A 25 -7.55 -2.60 -3.21
CA LEU A 25 -6.96 -2.80 -1.90
C LEU A 25 -5.47 -2.44 -1.99
N PHE A 26 -5.10 -1.34 -1.37
CA PHE A 26 -3.72 -0.88 -1.31
C PHE A 26 -3.11 -1.27 0.04
N ALA A 27 -2.35 -2.36 0.08
CA ALA A 27 -1.64 -2.83 1.26
C ALA A 27 -0.24 -2.20 1.30
N PHE A 28 0.08 -1.48 2.38
CA PHE A 28 1.30 -0.70 2.49
C PHE A 28 2.00 -0.91 3.82
N ALA A 29 3.15 -1.59 3.76
CA ALA A 29 4.04 -1.80 4.89
C ALA A 29 4.80 -0.52 5.27
N ASP A 30 5.35 -0.48 6.48
CA ASP A 30 6.17 0.62 6.97
C ASP A 30 7.60 0.14 7.19
N ASP A 31 8.52 0.60 6.34
CA ASP A 31 9.94 0.24 6.33
C ASP A 31 10.25 -1.22 5.88
N TRP A 32 9.41 -1.83 5.04
CA TRP A 32 9.74 -3.11 4.42
C TRP A 32 10.55 -2.89 3.14
N GLY A 33 11.79 -3.40 3.14
CA GLY A 33 12.74 -3.25 2.04
C GLY A 33 13.02 -4.55 1.28
N TRP A 34 13.44 -4.40 0.03
CA TRP A 34 14.04 -5.46 -0.75
C TRP A 34 15.39 -5.89 -0.11
N PRO A 35 15.80 -7.20 -0.11
CA PRO A 35 15.16 -8.34 -0.76
C PRO A 35 14.35 -9.25 0.19
N HIS A 36 13.83 -8.74 1.28
CA HIS A 36 13.31 -9.49 2.43
C HIS A 36 11.91 -10.10 2.16
N ALA A 37 11.84 -11.01 1.18
CA ALA A 37 10.67 -11.85 0.89
C ALA A 37 11.09 -13.17 0.26
N GLY A 38 10.25 -14.21 0.40
CA GLY A 38 10.51 -15.54 -0.18
C GLY A 38 10.71 -15.49 -1.69
N VAL A 39 9.87 -14.76 -2.42
CA VAL A 39 9.94 -14.60 -3.88
C VAL A 39 11.24 -13.94 -4.37
N TYR A 40 11.92 -13.19 -3.52
CA TYR A 40 13.25 -12.61 -3.80
C TYR A 40 14.40 -13.52 -3.37
N GLY A 41 14.11 -14.73 -2.88
CA GLY A 41 15.10 -15.73 -2.50
C GLY A 41 15.66 -15.59 -1.07
N ASP A 42 14.94 -14.89 -0.18
CA ASP A 42 15.30 -14.91 1.23
C ASP A 42 14.98 -16.29 1.82
N PRO A 43 15.98 -16.96 2.46
CA PRO A 43 15.81 -18.34 2.93
C PRO A 43 15.12 -18.46 4.30
N VAL A 44 14.87 -17.36 4.99
CA VAL A 44 14.40 -17.33 6.39
C VAL A 44 13.06 -16.70 6.54
N VAL A 45 12.85 -15.49 6.01
CA VAL A 45 11.55 -14.79 6.11
C VAL A 45 10.49 -15.53 5.29
N LYS A 46 9.30 -15.67 5.87
CA LYS A 46 8.17 -16.36 5.23
C LYS A 46 7.08 -15.36 4.85
N THR A 47 6.88 -15.18 3.55
CA THR A 47 5.92 -14.24 2.97
C THR A 47 4.95 -14.92 2.00
N PRO A 48 4.20 -15.96 2.46
CA PRO A 48 3.38 -16.78 1.56
C PRO A 48 2.30 -16.00 0.82
N THR A 49 1.75 -14.95 1.44
CA THR A 49 0.74 -14.10 0.79
C THR A 49 1.38 -13.26 -0.32
N PHE A 50 2.49 -12.59 -0.02
CA PHE A 50 3.21 -11.79 -1.01
C PHE A 50 3.74 -12.65 -2.15
N ASP A 51 4.31 -13.83 -1.83
CA ASP A 51 4.83 -14.78 -2.82
C ASP A 51 3.72 -15.28 -3.77
N ARG A 52 2.52 -15.56 -3.22
CA ARG A 52 1.34 -15.91 -4.01
C ARG A 52 0.89 -14.77 -4.91
N LEU A 53 0.77 -13.56 -4.37
CA LEU A 53 0.38 -12.37 -5.15
C LEU A 53 1.38 -12.06 -6.26
N ALA A 54 2.67 -12.24 -6.00
CA ALA A 54 3.72 -12.09 -7.00
C ALA A 54 3.62 -13.11 -8.13
N LYS A 55 3.18 -14.34 -7.83
CA LYS A 55 2.96 -15.40 -8.82
C LYS A 55 1.68 -15.18 -9.63
N GLU A 56 0.63 -14.67 -9.04
CA GLU A 56 -0.68 -14.46 -9.65
C GLU A 56 -0.80 -13.13 -10.39
N GLY A 57 0.07 -12.16 -10.07
CA GLY A 57 0.04 -10.80 -10.59
C GLY A 57 1.34 -10.36 -11.25
N ALA A 58 1.65 -9.06 -11.14
CA ALA A 58 2.90 -8.48 -11.63
C ALA A 58 3.86 -8.21 -10.48
N LEU A 59 5.06 -8.79 -10.51
CA LEU A 59 6.13 -8.54 -9.57
C LEU A 59 7.10 -7.49 -10.12
N PHE A 60 7.26 -6.37 -9.43
CA PHE A 60 8.20 -5.33 -9.78
C PHE A 60 9.52 -5.52 -9.03
N HIS A 61 10.59 -5.87 -9.75
CA HIS A 61 11.92 -6.05 -9.16
C HIS A 61 12.61 -4.71 -8.86
N ASN A 62 12.23 -3.65 -9.57
CA ASN A 62 12.82 -2.32 -9.47
C ASN A 62 11.73 -1.30 -9.13
N ALA A 63 11.26 -1.31 -7.87
CA ALA A 63 10.33 -0.33 -7.35
C ALA A 63 11.01 0.51 -6.27
N TYR A 64 11.04 1.83 -6.47
CA TYR A 64 11.74 2.77 -5.59
C TYR A 64 10.76 3.75 -4.98
N VAL A 65 10.97 4.07 -3.72
CA VAL A 65 10.26 5.16 -3.06
C VAL A 65 10.92 6.50 -3.35
N SER A 66 10.13 7.57 -3.40
CA SER A 66 10.64 8.92 -3.64
C SER A 66 11.58 9.41 -2.53
N SER A 67 11.39 8.93 -1.30
CA SER A 67 12.21 9.22 -0.13
C SER A 67 12.14 8.06 0.84
N PRO A 68 13.24 7.62 1.45
CA PRO A 68 13.25 6.51 2.43
C PRO A 68 12.78 6.98 3.83
N SER A 69 11.67 7.69 3.89
CA SER A 69 11.10 8.25 5.11
C SER A 69 9.58 8.32 5.04
N CYS A 70 8.89 8.06 6.16
CA CYS A 70 7.44 7.85 6.20
C CYS A 70 6.62 8.95 5.52
N THR A 71 6.65 10.18 6.05
CA THR A 71 5.81 11.29 5.59
C THR A 71 6.08 11.67 4.14
N PRO A 72 7.34 11.91 3.71
CA PRO A 72 7.62 12.30 2.32
C PRO A 72 7.33 11.19 1.33
N SER A 73 7.67 9.93 1.64
CA SER A 73 7.33 8.79 0.79
C SER A 73 5.83 8.65 0.59
N ARG A 74 5.06 8.73 1.68
CA ARG A 74 3.60 8.62 1.67
C ARG A 74 2.95 9.82 0.99
N GLY A 75 3.51 11.02 1.13
CA GLY A 75 3.07 12.21 0.42
C GLY A 75 3.25 12.06 -1.09
N ALA A 76 4.41 11.58 -1.52
CA ALA A 76 4.70 11.31 -2.92
C ALA A 76 3.73 10.27 -3.51
N LEU A 77 3.49 9.19 -2.79
CA LEU A 77 2.56 8.14 -3.19
C LEU A 77 1.11 8.67 -3.33
N LEU A 78 0.65 9.47 -2.36
CA LEU A 78 -0.71 10.01 -2.35
C LEU A 78 -0.99 11.01 -3.45
N THR A 79 0.04 11.74 -3.90
CA THR A 79 -0.10 12.83 -4.88
C THR A 79 0.37 12.46 -6.28
N GLY A 80 1.12 11.35 -6.42
CA GLY A 80 1.81 11.02 -7.67
C GLY A 80 2.96 11.97 -8.01
N GLN A 81 3.45 12.76 -7.04
CA GLN A 81 4.53 13.71 -7.21
C GLN A 81 5.75 13.32 -6.37
N TYR A 82 6.94 13.68 -6.81
CA TYR A 82 8.13 13.52 -5.99
C TYR A 82 8.05 14.36 -4.71
N HIS A 83 8.58 13.85 -3.60
CA HIS A 83 8.45 14.48 -2.27
C HIS A 83 9.01 15.92 -2.24
N TRP A 84 10.07 16.23 -2.96
CA TRP A 84 10.65 17.57 -3.03
C TRP A 84 9.75 18.63 -3.71
N ARG A 85 8.66 18.20 -4.35
CA ARG A 85 7.64 19.08 -4.92
C ARG A 85 6.49 19.37 -3.99
N LEU A 86 6.47 18.74 -2.81
CA LEU A 86 5.36 18.78 -1.88
C LEU A 86 5.55 19.81 -0.74
N GLU A 87 6.52 20.71 -0.90
CA GLU A 87 6.82 21.76 0.09
C GLU A 87 7.04 21.17 1.48
N GLY A 88 6.32 21.67 2.52
CA GLY A 88 6.43 21.14 3.87
C GLY A 88 6.18 19.63 3.96
N ALA A 89 5.26 19.08 3.17
CA ALA A 89 4.95 17.64 3.17
C ALA A 89 6.10 16.76 2.65
N GLY A 90 7.16 17.34 2.12
CA GLY A 90 8.42 16.66 1.79
C GLY A 90 9.29 16.27 2.98
N ASN A 91 8.89 16.58 4.22
CA ASN A 91 9.62 16.31 5.45
C ASN A 91 8.79 15.55 6.48
N LEU A 92 9.46 14.92 7.45
CA LEU A 92 8.79 14.33 8.62
C LEU A 92 8.16 15.42 9.50
N TRP A 93 7.11 15.05 10.25
CA TRP A 93 6.43 15.92 11.20
C TRP A 93 5.91 17.24 10.61
N SER A 94 5.59 17.19 9.32
CA SER A 94 5.25 18.36 8.52
C SER A 94 3.74 18.60 8.42
N VAL A 95 3.41 19.67 7.70
CA VAL A 95 2.04 20.02 7.32
C VAL A 95 1.82 19.64 5.87
N PHE A 96 0.74 18.92 5.57
CA PHE A 96 0.33 18.60 4.20
C PHE A 96 -0.50 19.76 3.63
N PRO A 97 -0.01 20.51 2.63
CA PRO A 97 -0.70 21.65 2.07
C PRO A 97 -2.02 21.27 1.38
N ASP A 98 -3.04 22.11 1.54
CA ASP A 98 -4.38 21.85 1.00
C ASP A 98 -4.44 21.87 -0.53
N LYS A 99 -3.51 22.55 -1.18
CA LYS A 99 -3.43 22.64 -2.63
C LYS A 99 -3.11 21.32 -3.33
N PHE A 100 -2.55 20.33 -2.60
CA PHE A 100 -2.26 19.02 -3.17
C PHE A 100 -3.44 18.07 -2.94
N ALA A 101 -4.12 17.71 -4.03
CA ALA A 101 -5.12 16.64 -3.98
C ALA A 101 -4.44 15.27 -3.82
N THR A 102 -5.08 14.37 -3.08
CA THR A 102 -4.62 12.98 -2.95
C THR A 102 -5.47 12.06 -3.83
N TYR A 103 -4.88 10.93 -4.29
CA TYR A 103 -5.64 9.99 -5.12
C TYR A 103 -6.89 9.41 -4.44
N PRO A 104 -6.93 9.15 -3.09
CA PRO A 104 -8.17 8.73 -2.45
C PRO A 104 -9.26 9.80 -2.48
N GLU A 105 -8.90 11.09 -2.38
CA GLU A 105 -9.86 12.19 -2.53
C GLU A 105 -10.42 12.25 -3.96
N LEU A 106 -9.56 12.06 -4.97
CA LEU A 106 -9.98 12.03 -6.38
C LEU A 106 -10.89 10.82 -6.67
N LEU A 107 -10.55 9.65 -6.13
CA LEU A 107 -11.37 8.45 -6.26
C LEU A 107 -12.72 8.61 -5.54
N ALA A 108 -12.76 9.25 -4.36
CA ALA A 108 -14.02 9.55 -3.68
C ALA A 108 -14.91 10.45 -4.53
N LYS A 109 -14.37 11.50 -5.17
CA LYS A 109 -15.07 12.34 -6.13
C LYS A 109 -15.59 11.55 -7.35
N ALA A 110 -14.84 10.52 -7.76
CA ALA A 110 -15.25 9.61 -8.84
C ALA A 110 -16.25 8.52 -8.39
N GLY A 111 -16.75 8.58 -7.14
CA GLY A 111 -17.78 7.68 -6.62
C GLY A 111 -17.27 6.39 -5.98
N TYR A 112 -15.97 6.27 -5.71
CA TYR A 112 -15.42 5.19 -4.89
C TYR A 112 -15.73 5.43 -3.41
N VAL A 113 -15.92 4.35 -2.68
CA VAL A 113 -15.91 4.38 -1.20
C VAL A 113 -14.47 4.22 -0.74
N THR A 114 -13.93 5.24 -0.07
CA THR A 114 -12.54 5.21 0.42
C THR A 114 -12.48 4.85 1.90
N GLY A 115 -11.35 4.33 2.35
CA GLY A 115 -11.12 4.05 3.75
C GLY A 115 -9.67 3.68 4.07
N VAL A 116 -9.31 3.79 5.34
CA VAL A 116 -7.96 3.47 5.83
C VAL A 116 -8.01 2.77 7.19
N SER A 117 -7.07 1.86 7.43
CA SER A 117 -6.77 1.36 8.77
C SER A 117 -5.32 1.60 9.14
N SER A 118 -5.06 1.72 10.45
CA SER A 118 -3.73 1.91 11.03
C SER A 118 -2.98 3.10 10.39
N LYS A 119 -1.75 2.94 9.91
CA LYS A 119 -0.91 4.04 9.43
C LYS A 119 -1.28 4.46 8.01
N GLY A 120 -1.83 5.67 7.87
CA GLY A 120 -2.04 6.37 6.60
C GLY A 120 -0.87 7.30 6.27
N TRP A 121 -1.14 8.58 5.97
CA TRP A 121 -0.11 9.61 5.87
C TRP A 121 0.34 10.07 7.26
N GLY A 122 1.63 10.31 7.43
CA GLY A 122 2.23 10.78 8.67
C GLY A 122 3.57 10.09 8.98
N PRO A 123 4.26 10.56 10.07
CA PRO A 123 3.82 11.55 11.06
C PRO A 123 3.74 12.97 10.52
N GLY A 124 2.70 13.70 10.92
CA GLY A 124 2.39 15.03 10.48
C GLY A 124 0.89 15.33 10.56
N ARG A 125 0.46 16.47 10.04
CA ARG A 125 -0.96 16.86 10.04
C ARG A 125 -1.35 17.49 8.70
N PRO A 126 -2.59 17.38 8.23
CA PRO A 126 -3.07 18.21 7.13
C PRO A 126 -3.10 19.69 7.55
N GLU A 127 -3.02 20.59 6.57
CA GLU A 127 -3.13 22.03 6.77
C GLU A 127 -4.49 22.38 7.35
N THR A 128 -5.57 21.98 6.68
CA THR A 128 -6.91 22.05 7.24
C THR A 128 -7.16 20.88 8.18
N GLY A 129 -7.46 21.18 9.44
CA GLY A 129 -7.79 20.16 10.43
C GLY A 129 -8.99 19.31 10.02
N GLY A 130 -8.88 18.01 10.29
CA GLY A 130 -9.93 17.04 9.94
C GLY A 130 -9.93 16.55 8.49
N ARG A 131 -9.12 17.10 7.58
CA ARG A 131 -8.96 16.59 6.21
C ARG A 131 -8.45 15.15 6.23
N GLN A 132 -9.14 14.26 5.53
CA GLN A 132 -8.86 12.83 5.51
C GLN A 132 -8.10 12.43 4.25
N LEU A 133 -6.80 12.69 4.22
CA LEU A 133 -5.92 12.50 3.05
C LEU A 133 -5.99 11.09 2.42
N VAL A 134 -6.32 10.08 3.21
CA VAL A 134 -6.36 8.67 2.80
C VAL A 134 -7.78 8.08 2.87
N GLY A 135 -8.75 8.90 3.29
CA GLY A 135 -10.12 8.50 3.54
C GLY A 135 -10.44 8.26 5.02
N PRO A 136 -11.73 7.97 5.34
CA PRO A 136 -12.19 7.71 6.69
C PRO A 136 -11.49 6.53 7.35
N ARG A 137 -11.25 6.62 8.67
CA ARG A 137 -10.55 5.59 9.43
C ARG A 137 -11.50 4.50 9.92
N PHE A 138 -11.07 3.25 9.77
CA PHE A 138 -11.77 2.06 10.24
C PHE A 138 -10.87 1.23 11.16
N LYS A 139 -11.47 0.37 12.00
CA LYS A 139 -10.72 -0.57 12.86
C LYS A 139 -9.96 -1.64 12.07
N GLY A 140 -10.31 -1.85 10.79
CA GLY A 140 -9.71 -2.82 9.88
C GLY A 140 -10.55 -3.00 8.64
N PHE A 141 -10.04 -3.78 7.68
CA PHE A 141 -10.68 -3.99 6.37
C PHE A 141 -12.07 -4.63 6.50
N ASN A 142 -12.22 -5.63 7.36
CA ASN A 142 -13.53 -6.26 7.60
C ASN A 142 -14.57 -5.29 8.16
N ALA A 143 -14.17 -4.35 9.03
CA ALA A 143 -15.09 -3.31 9.53
C ALA A 143 -15.49 -2.33 8.42
N PHE A 144 -14.58 -2.02 7.51
CA PHE A 144 -14.87 -1.24 6.31
C PHE A 144 -15.85 -1.99 5.38
N LEU A 145 -15.58 -3.25 5.05
CA LEU A 145 -16.43 -4.06 4.16
C LEU A 145 -17.87 -4.18 4.68
N LYS A 146 -18.05 -4.28 5.99
CA LYS A 146 -19.38 -4.34 6.62
C LYS A 146 -20.18 -3.04 6.49
N ARG A 147 -19.49 -1.88 6.44
CA ARG A 147 -20.12 -0.56 6.44
C ARG A 147 -20.27 0.08 5.06
N ARG A 148 -19.44 -0.33 4.09
CA ARG A 148 -19.50 0.26 2.76
C ARG A 148 -20.78 -0.11 2.01
N PRO A 149 -21.34 0.75 1.14
CA PRO A 149 -22.32 0.38 0.14
C PRO A 149 -21.77 -0.72 -0.78
N LYS A 150 -22.52 -1.80 -0.97
CA LYS A 150 -22.04 -2.97 -1.74
C LYS A 150 -22.02 -2.74 -3.26
N ASP A 151 -22.84 -1.82 -3.73
CA ASP A 151 -23.02 -1.43 -5.13
C ASP A 151 -21.94 -0.48 -5.66
N LYS A 152 -21.10 0.06 -4.76
CA LYS A 152 -20.03 0.99 -5.14
C LYS A 152 -18.65 0.33 -5.10
N PRO A 153 -17.74 0.67 -6.04
CA PRO A 153 -16.36 0.27 -5.96
C PRO A 153 -15.69 0.93 -4.75
N PHE A 154 -14.64 0.30 -4.24
CA PHE A 154 -13.90 0.86 -3.12
C PHE A 154 -12.41 1.04 -3.43
N CYS A 155 -11.80 1.97 -2.70
CA CYS A 155 -10.35 2.08 -2.56
C CYS A 155 -10.01 2.09 -1.07
N TYR A 156 -9.36 1.04 -0.60
CA TYR A 156 -9.01 0.88 0.80
C TYR A 156 -7.51 0.83 1.01
N TRP A 157 -7.00 1.67 1.91
CA TRP A 157 -5.61 1.68 2.33
C TRP A 157 -5.45 0.80 3.58
N LEU A 158 -4.90 -0.39 3.39
CA LEU A 158 -4.53 -1.31 4.47
C LEU A 158 -3.11 -0.95 4.93
N GLY A 159 -3.01 0.00 5.85
CA GLY A 159 -1.75 0.40 6.46
C GLY A 159 -1.40 -0.44 7.67
N THR A 160 -0.14 -0.38 8.05
CA THR A 160 0.39 -0.94 9.29
C THR A 160 1.57 -0.11 9.77
N SER A 161 2.00 -0.30 10.99
CA SER A 161 3.32 0.12 11.47
C SER A 161 4.39 -0.96 11.29
N ASP A 162 4.01 -2.18 10.92
CA ASP A 162 4.97 -3.26 10.66
C ASP A 162 5.59 -3.10 9.26
N PRO A 163 6.88 -3.38 9.10
CA PRO A 163 7.89 -3.75 10.08
C PRO A 163 8.76 -2.59 10.59
N HIS A 164 8.18 -1.40 10.82
CA HIS A 164 8.91 -0.27 11.39
C HIS A 164 9.53 -0.62 12.74
N ARG A 165 10.76 -0.14 12.99
CA ARG A 165 11.50 -0.42 14.22
C ARG A 165 10.71 -0.09 15.49
N GLY A 166 10.97 -0.85 16.51
CA GLY A 166 10.26 -0.94 17.77
C GLY A 166 10.01 -2.41 18.12
N TYR A 167 10.81 -3.32 17.52
CA TYR A 167 10.67 -4.78 17.66
C TYR A 167 10.87 -5.23 19.10
N VAL A 168 10.20 -6.33 19.45
CA VAL A 168 10.48 -7.03 20.72
C VAL A 168 11.78 -7.81 20.55
N LYS A 169 12.85 -7.39 21.25
CA LYS A 169 14.17 -8.00 21.17
C LYS A 169 14.10 -9.52 21.41
N GLY A 170 14.68 -10.28 20.47
CA GLY A 170 14.75 -11.73 20.50
C GLY A 170 13.46 -12.44 20.07
N SER A 171 12.45 -11.72 19.59
CA SER A 171 11.17 -12.28 19.14
C SER A 171 11.32 -13.20 17.91
N GLY A 172 12.18 -12.82 16.96
CA GLY A 172 12.49 -13.62 15.78
C GLY A 172 13.15 -14.96 16.14
N LYS A 173 14.16 -14.94 17.03
CA LYS A 173 14.76 -16.17 17.54
C LYS A 173 13.74 -17.06 18.27
N LYS A 174 12.91 -16.47 19.13
CA LYS A 174 11.85 -17.21 19.85
C LYS A 174 10.80 -17.80 18.91
N SER A 175 10.57 -17.22 17.74
CA SER A 175 9.67 -17.76 16.72
C SER A 175 10.24 -18.97 15.97
N GLY A 176 11.47 -19.37 16.25
CA GLY A 176 12.13 -20.51 15.62
C GLY A 176 12.90 -20.17 14.34
N MET A 177 13.18 -18.90 14.06
CA MET A 177 14.01 -18.52 12.92
C MET A 177 15.45 -18.95 13.11
N ASP A 178 16.03 -19.57 12.09
CA ASP A 178 17.44 -19.96 12.06
C ASP A 178 18.31 -18.76 11.70
N LEU A 179 18.94 -18.19 12.73
CA LEU A 179 19.80 -17.01 12.58
C LEU A 179 21.03 -17.26 11.69
N SER A 180 21.51 -18.51 11.60
CA SER A 180 22.67 -18.85 10.78
C SER A 180 22.40 -18.69 9.29
N ARG A 181 21.15 -18.81 8.87
CA ARG A 181 20.71 -18.70 7.47
C ARG A 181 20.36 -17.28 7.03
N ILE A 182 20.31 -16.31 7.96
CA ILE A 182 20.03 -14.92 7.62
C ILE A 182 21.15 -14.36 6.78
N LYS A 183 20.82 -13.82 5.60
CA LYS A 183 21.76 -13.13 4.73
C LYS A 183 21.82 -11.67 5.14
N LEU A 184 22.97 -11.25 5.66
CA LEU A 184 23.22 -9.84 6.00
C LEU A 184 23.73 -9.07 4.78
N PHE A 185 23.39 -7.78 4.70
CA PHE A 185 24.05 -6.90 3.75
C PHE A 185 25.54 -6.78 4.08
N ALA A 186 26.39 -6.63 3.06
CA ALA A 186 27.85 -6.60 3.20
C ALA A 186 28.40 -5.50 4.14
N HIS A 187 27.62 -4.46 4.39
CA HIS A 187 27.99 -3.37 5.29
C HIS A 187 27.58 -3.61 6.75
N PHE A 188 26.86 -4.69 7.04
CA PHE A 188 26.53 -5.06 8.41
C PHE A 188 27.61 -5.97 9.02
N PRO A 189 28.00 -5.76 10.28
CA PRO A 189 28.86 -6.70 10.97
C PRO A 189 28.15 -8.03 11.16
N ASP A 190 28.84 -9.12 10.85
CA ASP A 190 28.29 -10.47 11.03
C ASP A 190 28.40 -10.88 12.50
N SER A 191 27.37 -10.62 13.28
CA SER A 191 27.27 -10.99 14.67
C SER A 191 25.89 -11.58 15.01
N LEU A 192 25.80 -12.34 16.09
CA LEU A 192 24.54 -12.90 16.57
C LEU A 192 23.53 -11.80 16.94
N GLU A 193 24.00 -10.64 17.37
CA GLU A 193 23.15 -9.50 17.70
C GLU A 193 22.50 -8.93 16.45
N VAL A 194 23.27 -8.68 15.38
CA VAL A 194 22.75 -8.15 14.12
C VAL A 194 21.82 -9.17 13.46
N ARG A 195 22.18 -10.45 13.45
CA ARG A 195 21.29 -11.51 12.94
C ARG A 195 20.01 -11.62 13.74
N GLY A 196 20.08 -11.47 15.06
CA GLY A 196 18.92 -11.44 15.95
C GLY A 196 17.99 -10.26 15.68
N ASP A 197 18.53 -9.06 15.46
CA ASP A 197 17.78 -7.86 15.12
C ASP A 197 17.09 -7.99 13.76
N VAL A 198 17.77 -8.56 12.76
CA VAL A 198 17.15 -8.87 11.45
C VAL A 198 16.06 -9.92 11.59
N ALA A 199 16.22 -10.93 12.46
CA ALA A 199 15.16 -11.91 12.71
C ALA A 199 13.93 -11.27 13.37
N ASP A 200 14.13 -10.31 14.27
CA ASP A 200 13.03 -9.56 14.89
C ASP A 200 12.27 -8.74 13.83
N TYR A 201 12.98 -8.05 12.94
CA TYR A 201 12.41 -7.39 11.78
C TYR A 201 11.65 -8.38 10.87
N TYR A 202 12.19 -9.55 10.56
CA TYR A 202 11.53 -10.57 9.74
C TYR A 202 10.20 -11.03 10.34
N LEU A 203 10.12 -11.12 11.67
CA LEU A 203 8.86 -11.47 12.32
C LEU A 203 7.77 -10.42 12.08
N GLU A 204 8.13 -9.15 12.06
CA GLU A 204 7.23 -8.04 11.73
C GLU A 204 6.79 -8.11 10.25
N VAL A 205 7.71 -8.37 9.32
CA VAL A 205 7.40 -8.62 7.91
C VAL A 205 6.36 -9.74 7.77
N GLN A 206 6.57 -10.86 8.49
CA GLN A 206 5.62 -11.99 8.46
C GLN A 206 4.26 -11.63 9.08
N ARG A 207 4.22 -10.70 10.05
CA ARG A 207 2.94 -10.20 10.60
C ARG A 207 2.17 -9.40 9.56
N PHE A 208 2.86 -8.52 8.84
CA PHE A 208 2.23 -7.78 7.74
C PHE A 208 1.74 -8.70 6.62
N ASP A 209 2.55 -9.68 6.20
CA ASP A 209 2.16 -10.67 5.19
C ASP A 209 0.88 -11.41 5.58
N ARG A 210 0.77 -11.85 6.85
CA ARG A 210 -0.44 -12.47 7.38
C ARG A 210 -1.63 -11.51 7.39
N LEU A 211 -1.42 -10.25 7.75
CA LEU A 211 -2.48 -9.24 7.74
C LEU A 211 -3.08 -9.10 6.34
N VAL A 212 -2.23 -9.02 5.32
CA VAL A 212 -2.68 -8.97 3.90
C VAL A 212 -3.41 -10.25 3.52
N GLY A 213 -2.93 -11.41 3.97
CA GLY A 213 -3.55 -12.71 3.68
C GLY A 213 -4.94 -12.89 4.28
N THR A 214 -5.31 -12.08 5.29
CA THR A 214 -6.65 -12.11 5.92
C THR A 214 -7.60 -11.03 5.37
N ALA A 215 -7.14 -10.20 4.48
CA ALA A 215 -7.92 -9.16 3.82
C ALA A 215 -8.55 -9.66 2.52
#